data_adb093a4935093858d53429692c8dbb8
#
_entry.id   adb093a4935093858d53429692c8dbb8
#
_cell.length_a   1.000
_cell.length_b   1.000
_cell.length_c   1.000
_cell.angle_alpha   90.00
_cell.angle_beta   90.00
_cell.angle_gamma   90.00
#
_symmetry.space_group_name_H-M   'P 1'
#
loop_
_entity.id
_entity.type
_entity.pdbx_description
1 polymer ?
#
loop_
_entity_poly.entity_id
_entity_poly.type
_entity_poly.pdbx_seq_one_letter_code
_entity_poly.pdbx_strand_id
1 'polypeptide(L)'
;MNVSVSPASSLIIKGESNVNKFQCSYDVLQFSDSIEVSFISDKAYLNFTNTQLHLKNSFFDCGHKAINRDFNKLLKTDEFPSIKIELISAHNQPNNLSIMTKLNIVISGISKRYDIPVEVDKTTDGVMICGNLPIDINDFNLSPPKKLLGMIKVSNKIEIDFNLAVKTSE
;
A
#
# COMPACT_ATOMS: atom_id res chain seq x y z
N MET A 1 0.76 18.67 -10.42
CA MET A 1 0.63 17.83 -11.64
C MET A 1 -0.28 16.66 -11.35
N ASN A 2 -0.91 16.14 -12.34
CA ASN A 2 -1.75 14.95 -12.20
C ASN A 2 -1.01 13.73 -12.75
N VAL A 3 -1.15 12.62 -12.02
CA VAL A 3 -0.59 11.33 -12.44
C VAL A 3 -1.68 10.27 -12.44
N SER A 4 -1.52 9.27 -13.27
CA SER A 4 -2.39 8.10 -13.29
C SER A 4 -1.59 6.82 -13.06
N VAL A 5 -2.22 5.86 -12.39
CA VAL A 5 -1.63 4.52 -12.20
C VAL A 5 -2.07 3.63 -13.36
N SER A 6 -1.09 3.09 -14.07
CA SER A 6 -1.33 2.25 -15.24
C SER A 6 -1.82 0.85 -14.83
N PRO A 7 -2.63 0.17 -15.68
CA PRO A 7 -3.00 -1.24 -15.49
C PRO A 7 -1.81 -2.22 -15.44
N ALA A 8 -0.62 -1.80 -15.89
CA ALA A 8 0.61 -2.59 -15.75
C ALA A 8 1.15 -2.64 -14.31
N SER A 9 0.45 -2.04 -13.36
CA SER A 9 0.81 -1.99 -11.94
C SER A 9 0.36 -3.24 -11.20
N SER A 10 0.97 -3.49 -10.03
CA SER A 10 0.52 -4.48 -9.07
C SER A 10 0.66 -3.98 -7.64
N LEU A 11 -0.27 -4.36 -6.78
CA LEU A 11 -0.23 -4.10 -5.35
C LEU A 11 -0.81 -5.32 -4.64
N ILE A 12 0.01 -5.96 -3.82
CA ILE A 12 -0.32 -7.25 -3.20
C ILE A 12 0.01 -7.18 -1.72
N ILE A 13 -0.98 -7.52 -0.89
CA ILE A 13 -0.79 -7.75 0.54
C ILE A 13 -0.51 -9.23 0.75
N LYS A 14 0.64 -9.56 1.32
CA LYS A 14 1.07 -10.92 1.64
C LYS A 14 1.02 -11.16 3.12
N GLY A 15 0.44 -12.29 3.51
CA GLY A 15 0.38 -12.74 4.88
C GLY A 15 0.61 -14.24 4.99
N GLU A 16 0.71 -14.72 6.22
CA GLU A 16 0.88 -16.14 6.48
C GLU A 16 0.18 -16.57 7.76
N SER A 17 -0.16 -17.83 7.82
CA SER A 17 -0.58 -18.54 9.02
C SER A 17 0.39 -19.67 9.30
N ASN A 18 0.18 -20.36 10.42
CA ASN A 18 0.97 -21.56 10.77
C ASN A 18 0.78 -22.74 9.79
N VAL A 19 -0.19 -22.66 8.87
CA VAL A 19 -0.47 -23.74 7.89
C VAL A 19 -0.33 -23.29 6.42
N ASN A 20 -0.53 -22.01 6.11
CA ASN A 20 -0.57 -21.48 4.74
C ASN A 20 0.02 -20.09 4.63
N LYS A 21 0.48 -19.77 3.41
CA LYS A 21 0.69 -18.39 2.96
C LYS A 21 -0.51 -17.94 2.13
N PHE A 22 -0.87 -16.68 2.20
CA PHE A 22 -1.94 -16.09 1.42
C PHE A 22 -1.55 -14.72 0.90
N GLN A 23 -2.22 -14.28 -0.14
CA GLN A 23 -2.03 -12.95 -0.70
C GLN A 23 -3.36 -12.38 -1.18
N CYS A 24 -3.51 -11.08 -1.00
CA CYS A 24 -4.65 -10.32 -1.45
C CYS A 24 -4.17 -9.28 -2.47
N SER A 25 -4.65 -9.40 -3.70
CA SER A 25 -4.26 -8.53 -4.80
C SER A 25 -5.28 -7.42 -4.98
N TYR A 26 -4.81 -6.18 -5.10
CA TYR A 26 -5.66 -5.05 -5.43
C TYR A 26 -6.01 -5.06 -6.91
N ASP A 27 -7.28 -4.81 -7.24
CA ASP A 27 -7.70 -4.65 -8.63
C ASP A 27 -7.21 -3.29 -9.15
N VAL A 28 -6.07 -3.30 -9.82
CA VAL A 28 -5.41 -2.09 -10.32
C VAL A 28 -6.22 -1.35 -11.40
N LEU A 29 -7.21 -2.01 -12.02
CA LEU A 29 -8.14 -1.36 -12.93
C LEU A 29 -9.06 -0.35 -12.22
N GLN A 30 -9.14 -0.44 -10.90
CA GLN A 30 -9.89 0.51 -10.07
C GLN A 30 -9.13 1.80 -9.76
N PHE A 31 -7.88 1.92 -10.18
CA PHE A 31 -7.17 3.20 -10.21
C PHE A 31 -7.65 4.05 -11.40
N SER A 32 -8.90 4.45 -11.38
CA SER A 32 -9.51 5.18 -12.49
C SER A 32 -9.30 6.68 -12.42
N ASP A 33 -9.02 7.20 -11.23
CA ASP A 33 -8.89 8.63 -11.00
C ASP A 33 -7.44 9.08 -11.08
N SER A 34 -7.22 10.28 -11.59
CA SER A 34 -5.92 10.91 -11.54
C SER A 34 -5.61 11.31 -10.10
N ILE A 35 -4.37 11.11 -9.69
CA ILE A 35 -3.87 11.53 -8.39
C ILE A 35 -3.18 12.88 -8.57
N GLU A 36 -3.61 13.87 -7.80
CA GLU A 36 -2.91 15.14 -7.75
C GLU A 36 -1.63 15.00 -6.95
N VAL A 37 -0.51 15.35 -7.58
CA VAL A 37 0.81 15.35 -6.93
C VAL A 37 1.31 16.77 -6.85
N SER A 38 1.45 17.25 -5.61
CA SER A 38 2.00 18.57 -5.32
C SER A 38 3.20 18.43 -4.40
N PHE A 39 4.30 19.06 -4.74
CA PHE A 39 5.50 19.01 -3.93
C PHE A 39 6.31 20.30 -3.99
N ILE A 40 7.11 20.51 -2.97
CA ILE A 40 8.13 21.55 -2.87
C ILE A 40 9.47 20.88 -2.80
N SER A 41 10.39 21.26 -3.68
CA SER A 41 11.77 20.76 -3.67
C SER A 41 12.62 21.65 -2.75
N ASP A 42 13.27 21.03 -1.78
CA ASP A 42 14.24 21.68 -0.91
C ASP A 42 15.51 20.84 -0.85
N LYS A 43 16.56 21.29 -1.53
CA LYS A 43 17.86 20.59 -1.66
C LYS A 43 17.67 19.16 -2.19
N ALA A 44 17.93 18.16 -1.32
CA ALA A 44 17.80 16.75 -1.68
C ALA A 44 16.42 16.16 -1.37
N TYR A 45 15.50 16.96 -0.81
CA TYR A 45 14.18 16.51 -0.39
C TYR A 45 13.08 17.01 -1.31
N LEU A 46 12.13 16.12 -1.60
CA LEU A 46 10.81 16.47 -2.12
C LEU A 46 9.82 16.37 -0.96
N ASN A 47 9.16 17.46 -0.64
CA ASN A 47 8.11 17.49 0.37
C ASN A 47 6.75 17.58 -0.30
N PHE A 48 5.92 16.58 -0.10
CA PHE A 48 4.63 16.47 -0.77
C PHE A 48 3.52 17.08 0.06
N THR A 49 2.51 17.63 -0.61
CA THR A 49 1.29 18.15 0.00
C THR A 49 0.09 17.55 -0.72
N ASN A 50 -0.90 17.09 0.05
CA ASN A 50 -2.16 16.51 -0.47
C ASN A 50 -2.00 15.37 -1.49
N THR A 51 -0.86 14.69 -1.49
CA THR A 51 -0.61 13.57 -2.38
C THR A 51 -1.06 12.28 -1.70
N GLN A 52 -2.25 11.81 -2.05
CA GLN A 52 -2.94 10.71 -1.38
C GLN A 52 -3.43 9.67 -2.38
N LEU A 53 -3.33 8.42 -1.95
CA LEU A 53 -3.90 7.27 -2.64
C LEU A 53 -4.94 6.61 -1.73
N HIS A 54 -6.14 6.39 -2.26
CA HIS A 54 -7.22 5.70 -1.56
C HIS A 54 -7.43 4.32 -2.17
N LEU A 55 -7.36 3.29 -1.34
CA LEU A 55 -7.56 1.89 -1.72
C LEU A 55 -8.84 1.39 -1.06
N LYS A 56 -9.88 1.14 -1.85
CA LYS A 56 -11.10 0.53 -1.30
C LYS A 56 -10.82 -0.91 -0.89
N ASN A 57 -11.15 -1.26 0.34
CA ASN A 57 -10.93 -2.60 0.89
C ASN A 57 -11.61 -3.68 0.05
N SER A 58 -12.79 -3.39 -0.51
CA SER A 58 -13.56 -4.32 -1.33
C SER A 58 -12.92 -4.65 -2.69
N PHE A 59 -11.93 -3.88 -3.12
CA PHE A 59 -11.21 -4.12 -4.37
C PHE A 59 -9.99 -5.03 -4.21
N PHE A 60 -9.74 -5.53 -3.01
CA PHE A 60 -8.76 -6.60 -2.78
C PHE A 60 -9.41 -7.96 -2.97
N ASP A 61 -8.72 -8.85 -3.64
CA ASP A 61 -9.11 -10.24 -3.83
C ASP A 61 -8.04 -11.18 -3.27
N CYS A 62 -8.42 -11.96 -2.28
CA CYS A 62 -7.55 -12.95 -1.64
C CYS A 62 -7.69 -14.35 -2.26
N GLY A 63 -8.42 -14.47 -3.38
CA GLY A 63 -8.57 -15.72 -4.12
C GLY A 63 -9.63 -16.68 -3.58
N HIS A 64 -10.27 -16.36 -2.45
CA HIS A 64 -11.30 -17.19 -1.84
C HIS A 64 -12.32 -16.33 -1.11
N LYS A 65 -13.62 -16.62 -1.28
CA LYS A 65 -14.72 -15.83 -0.68
C LYS A 65 -14.63 -15.72 0.85
N ALA A 66 -14.27 -16.81 1.52
CA ALA A 66 -14.15 -16.81 2.98
C ALA A 66 -12.99 -15.94 3.45
N ILE A 67 -11.85 -15.97 2.75
CA ILE A 67 -10.70 -15.13 3.07
C ILE A 67 -11.01 -13.66 2.77
N ASN A 68 -11.68 -13.35 1.66
CA ASN A 68 -12.13 -12.00 1.33
C ASN A 68 -13.05 -11.44 2.42
N ARG A 69 -13.97 -12.24 2.92
CA ARG A 69 -14.86 -11.86 4.02
C ARG A 69 -14.09 -11.57 5.30
N ASP A 70 -13.14 -12.43 5.66
CA ASP A 70 -12.31 -12.25 6.85
C ASP A 70 -11.40 -11.03 6.73
N PHE A 71 -10.87 -10.77 5.55
CA PHE A 71 -10.07 -9.59 5.24
C PHE A 71 -10.87 -8.30 5.45
N ASN A 72 -12.06 -8.21 4.86
CA ASN A 72 -12.94 -7.05 5.02
C ASN A 72 -13.40 -6.86 6.47
N LYS A 73 -13.65 -7.95 7.18
CA LYS A 73 -14.02 -7.92 8.59
C LYS A 73 -12.87 -7.46 9.48
N LEU A 74 -11.67 -7.95 9.21
CA LEU A 74 -10.44 -7.52 9.90
C LEU A 74 -10.24 -6.02 9.78
N LEU A 75 -10.40 -5.46 8.59
CA LEU A 75 -10.23 -4.04 8.32
C LEU A 75 -11.42 -3.19 8.75
N LYS A 76 -12.48 -3.79 9.26
CA LYS A 76 -13.72 -3.10 9.65
C LYS A 76 -14.29 -2.26 8.50
N THR A 77 -14.40 -2.88 7.34
CA THR A 77 -14.76 -2.22 6.07
C THR A 77 -16.10 -1.47 6.14
N ASP A 78 -17.05 -1.92 6.94
CA ASP A 78 -18.36 -1.23 7.10
C ASP A 78 -18.21 0.15 7.72
N GLU A 79 -17.21 0.34 8.60
CA GLU A 79 -16.92 1.63 9.24
C GLU A 79 -15.81 2.39 8.50
N PHE A 80 -14.82 1.66 7.99
CA PHE A 80 -13.62 2.21 7.34
C PHE A 80 -13.42 1.52 5.98
N PRO A 81 -14.12 1.99 4.93
CA PRO A 81 -14.14 1.29 3.65
C PRO A 81 -12.85 1.36 2.84
N SER A 82 -11.91 2.22 3.23
CA SER A 82 -10.68 2.46 2.46
C SER A 82 -9.45 2.53 3.33
N ILE A 83 -8.33 2.08 2.77
CA ILE A 83 -6.99 2.37 3.27
C ILE A 83 -6.52 3.66 2.59
N LYS A 84 -6.00 4.60 3.36
CA LYS A 84 -5.42 5.83 2.82
C LYS A 84 -3.89 5.79 2.96
N ILE A 85 -3.20 6.09 1.87
CA ILE A 85 -1.75 6.23 1.85
C ILE A 85 -1.44 7.67 1.44
N GLU A 86 -0.74 8.39 2.29
CA GLU A 86 -0.32 9.76 2.06
C GLU A 86 1.20 9.82 1.92
N LEU A 87 1.67 10.36 0.81
CA LEU A 87 3.08 10.59 0.58
C LEU A 87 3.50 11.89 1.24
N ILE A 88 4.47 11.81 2.14
CA ILE A 88 4.94 12.97 2.91
C ILE A 88 6.23 13.54 2.32
N SER A 89 7.24 12.72 2.12
CA SER A 89 8.52 13.17 1.56
C SER A 89 9.29 12.05 0.88
N ALA A 90 10.20 12.44 0.02
CA ALA A 90 11.14 11.52 -0.63
C ALA A 90 12.51 12.19 -0.75
N HIS A 91 13.58 11.42 -0.61
CA HIS A 91 14.93 11.91 -0.79
C HIS A 91 15.87 10.80 -1.26
N ASN A 92 16.88 11.20 -2.02
CA ASN A 92 17.94 10.29 -2.43
C ASN A 92 18.82 9.90 -1.24
N GLN A 93 19.14 8.62 -1.14
CA GLN A 93 20.09 8.16 -0.15
C GLN A 93 21.53 8.26 -0.72
N PRO A 94 22.49 8.78 0.06
CA PRO A 94 23.90 8.73 -0.34
C PRO A 94 24.34 7.28 -0.54
N ASN A 95 25.04 7.00 -1.66
CA ASN A 95 25.60 5.68 -1.99
C ASN A 95 24.57 4.55 -2.16
N ASN A 96 23.29 4.88 -2.38
CA ASN A 96 22.24 3.91 -2.64
C ASN A 96 21.43 4.33 -3.87
N LEU A 97 21.00 3.35 -4.66
CA LEU A 97 20.12 3.57 -5.82
C LEU A 97 18.65 3.76 -5.43
N SER A 98 18.31 3.50 -4.17
CA SER A 98 16.96 3.66 -3.68
C SER A 98 16.68 5.08 -3.20
N ILE A 99 15.39 5.44 -3.26
CA ILE A 99 14.86 6.68 -2.73
C ILE A 99 14.18 6.36 -1.40
N MET A 100 14.57 7.05 -0.33
CA MET A 100 13.87 6.92 0.95
C MET A 100 12.59 7.73 0.92
N THR A 101 11.49 7.08 1.21
CA THR A 101 10.14 7.66 1.15
C THR A 101 9.48 7.59 2.51
N LYS A 102 8.91 8.70 2.95
CA LYS A 102 8.09 8.77 4.17
C LYS A 102 6.63 8.75 3.80
N LEU A 103 5.88 7.80 4.35
CA LEU A 103 4.46 7.61 4.14
C LEU A 103 3.68 7.73 5.45
N ASN A 104 2.46 8.20 5.36
CA ASN A 104 1.47 8.07 6.41
C ASN A 104 0.37 7.11 5.92
N ILE A 105 0.14 6.04 6.65
CA ILE A 105 -0.86 5.03 6.30
C ILE A 105 -1.97 5.03 7.33
N VAL A 106 -3.21 5.10 6.86
CA VAL A 106 -4.40 5.05 7.71
C VAL A 106 -5.17 3.78 7.39
N ILE A 107 -5.29 2.91 8.39
CA ILE A 107 -6.07 1.67 8.33
C ILE A 107 -7.02 1.65 9.52
N SER A 108 -8.29 1.39 9.28
CA SER A 108 -9.32 1.34 10.33
C SER A 108 -9.30 2.55 11.28
N GLY A 109 -9.10 3.75 10.71
CA GLY A 109 -9.09 5.00 11.46
C GLY A 109 -7.79 5.30 12.22
N ILE A 110 -6.78 4.41 12.16
CA ILE A 110 -5.51 4.58 12.87
C ILE A 110 -4.41 4.91 11.87
N SER A 111 -3.65 5.96 12.18
CA SER A 111 -2.60 6.52 11.35
C SER A 111 -1.22 6.13 11.86
N LYS A 112 -0.36 5.62 10.99
CA LYS A 112 1.04 5.28 11.28
C LYS A 112 1.96 5.77 10.18
N ARG A 113 3.15 6.22 10.57
CA ARG A 113 4.20 6.64 9.65
C ARG A 113 5.22 5.54 9.42
N TYR A 114 5.68 5.43 8.17
CA TYR A 114 6.69 4.47 7.76
C TYR A 114 7.72 5.16 6.87
N ASP A 115 8.98 4.77 7.05
CA ASP A 115 10.07 5.14 6.15
C ASP A 115 10.43 3.89 5.35
N ILE A 116 10.28 3.94 4.03
CA ILE A 116 10.56 2.80 3.15
C ILE A 116 11.47 3.20 2.00
N PRO A 117 12.47 2.37 1.66
CA PRO A 117 13.20 2.55 0.42
C PRO A 117 12.33 2.10 -0.76
N VAL A 118 12.32 2.89 -1.83
CA VAL A 118 11.69 2.55 -3.09
C VAL A 118 12.68 2.67 -4.23
N GLU A 119 12.51 1.84 -5.24
CA GLU A 119 13.23 1.95 -6.50
C GLU A 119 12.36 2.69 -7.51
N VAL A 120 12.94 3.62 -8.24
CA VAL A 120 12.23 4.40 -9.25
C VAL A 120 12.99 4.31 -10.56
N ASP A 121 12.38 3.66 -11.54
CA ASP A 121 12.92 3.50 -12.87
C ASP A 121 12.12 4.32 -13.88
N LYS A 122 12.81 5.03 -14.78
CA LYS A 122 12.17 5.75 -15.86
C LYS A 122 11.62 4.78 -16.90
N THR A 123 10.41 5.02 -17.34
CA THR A 123 9.78 4.33 -18.45
C THR A 123 9.54 5.27 -19.62
N THR A 124 8.99 4.79 -20.73
CA THR A 124 8.74 5.62 -21.92
C THR A 124 7.79 6.80 -21.63
N ASP A 125 6.81 6.59 -20.76
CA ASP A 125 5.71 7.55 -20.52
C ASP A 125 5.54 7.90 -19.04
N GLY A 126 6.53 7.58 -18.19
CA GLY A 126 6.47 7.89 -16.76
C GLY A 126 7.56 7.23 -15.96
N VAL A 127 7.18 6.65 -14.84
CA VAL A 127 8.10 5.95 -13.93
C VAL A 127 7.47 4.66 -13.42
N MET A 128 8.30 3.68 -13.13
CA MET A 128 7.95 2.49 -12.35
C MET A 128 8.48 2.67 -10.93
N ILE A 129 7.60 2.57 -9.95
CA ILE A 129 7.94 2.69 -8.53
C ILE A 129 7.73 1.33 -7.87
N CYS A 130 8.79 0.75 -7.33
CA CYS A 130 8.79 -0.56 -6.71
C CYS A 130 9.19 -0.48 -5.25
N GLY A 131 8.51 -1.21 -4.39
CA GLY A 131 8.84 -1.28 -2.98
C GLY A 131 8.16 -2.43 -2.25
N ASN A 132 8.65 -2.67 -1.05
CA ASN A 132 8.09 -3.63 -0.11
C ASN A 132 7.96 -2.94 1.24
N LEU A 133 6.78 -3.02 1.85
CA LEU A 133 6.51 -2.44 3.14
C LEU A 133 6.05 -3.52 4.13
N PRO A 134 6.91 -3.90 5.09
CA PRO A 134 6.48 -4.75 6.19
C PRO A 134 5.65 -3.95 7.20
N ILE A 135 4.54 -4.51 7.62
CA ILE A 135 3.60 -3.91 8.58
C ILE A 135 3.26 -4.94 9.66
N ASP A 136 3.18 -4.48 10.90
CA ASP A 136 2.52 -5.21 11.98
C ASP A 136 1.10 -4.68 12.13
N ILE A 137 0.09 -5.52 11.91
CA ILE A 137 -1.32 -5.10 11.99
C ILE A 137 -1.74 -4.69 13.40
N ASN A 138 -1.00 -5.11 14.43
CA ASN A 138 -1.22 -4.64 15.81
C ASN A 138 -0.99 -3.13 15.95
N ASP A 139 -0.15 -2.53 15.09
CA ASP A 139 0.06 -1.07 15.07
C ASP A 139 -1.22 -0.30 14.71
N PHE A 140 -2.17 -0.97 14.07
CA PHE A 140 -3.48 -0.43 13.71
C PHE A 140 -4.61 -0.98 14.58
N ASN A 141 -4.29 -1.56 15.75
CA ASN A 141 -5.25 -2.19 16.66
C ASN A 141 -6.09 -3.29 15.99
N LEU A 142 -5.52 -3.98 15.02
CA LEU A 142 -6.16 -5.09 14.34
C LEU A 142 -5.67 -6.41 14.91
N SER A 143 -6.58 -7.35 15.08
CA SER A 143 -6.28 -8.70 15.55
C SER A 143 -6.59 -9.71 14.45
N PRO A 144 -5.63 -10.60 14.08
CA PRO A 144 -5.90 -11.62 13.08
C PRO A 144 -7.03 -12.56 13.52
N PRO A 145 -7.83 -13.06 12.58
CA PRO A 145 -8.88 -14.02 12.90
C PRO A 145 -8.29 -15.33 13.43
N LYS A 146 -8.92 -15.89 14.44
CA LYS A 146 -8.61 -17.25 14.94
C LYS A 146 -9.55 -18.24 14.27
N LYS A 147 -9.00 -19.26 13.66
CA LYS A 147 -9.74 -20.32 12.95
C LYS A 147 -9.56 -21.65 13.64
N LEU A 148 -10.56 -22.56 13.51
CA LEU A 148 -10.54 -23.93 14.02
C LEU A 148 -10.12 -23.98 15.52
N LEU A 149 -10.88 -23.26 16.37
CA LEU A 149 -10.65 -23.20 17.83
C LEU A 149 -9.22 -22.73 18.21
N GLY A 150 -8.64 -21.85 17.40
CA GLY A 150 -7.29 -21.33 17.62
C GLY A 150 -6.16 -22.24 17.10
N MET A 151 -6.47 -23.32 16.41
CA MET A 151 -5.47 -24.20 15.78
C MET A 151 -4.81 -23.56 14.57
N ILE A 152 -5.54 -22.70 13.82
CA ILE A 152 -4.97 -21.88 12.75
C ILE A 152 -4.74 -20.49 13.31
N LYS A 153 -3.48 -20.08 13.36
CA LYS A 153 -3.05 -18.76 13.81
C LYS A 153 -2.49 -17.98 12.63
N VAL A 154 -3.13 -16.87 12.30
CA VAL A 154 -2.66 -15.94 11.30
C VAL A 154 -1.62 -15.02 11.93
N SER A 155 -0.49 -14.83 11.26
CA SER A 155 0.54 -13.89 11.71
C SER A 155 0.02 -12.45 11.67
N ASN A 156 0.41 -11.66 12.66
CA ASN A 156 0.16 -10.22 12.69
C ASN A 156 1.12 -9.42 11.78
N LYS A 157 2.14 -10.06 11.23
CA LYS A 157 3.07 -9.43 10.30
C LYS A 157 2.65 -9.71 8.86
N ILE A 158 2.53 -8.63 8.09
CA ILE A 158 2.20 -8.67 6.67
C ILE A 158 3.23 -7.88 5.87
N GLU A 159 3.27 -8.12 4.59
CA GLU A 159 4.08 -7.37 3.64
C GLU A 159 3.19 -6.81 2.53
N ILE A 160 3.41 -5.57 2.18
CA ILE A 160 2.77 -4.94 1.03
C ILE A 160 3.82 -4.79 -0.07
N ASP A 161 3.69 -5.60 -1.13
CA ASP A 161 4.52 -5.49 -2.32
C ASP A 161 3.81 -4.64 -3.37
N PHE A 162 4.51 -3.66 -3.91
CA PHE A 162 3.94 -2.83 -4.97
C PHE A 162 4.93 -2.57 -6.10
N ASN A 163 4.39 -2.59 -7.31
CA ASN A 163 5.01 -2.14 -8.54
C ASN A 163 4.01 -1.21 -9.23
N LEU A 164 4.25 0.09 -9.13
CA LEU A 164 3.33 1.08 -9.64
C LEU A 164 3.92 1.74 -10.89
N ALA A 165 3.31 1.48 -12.03
CA ALA A 165 3.58 2.18 -13.27
C ALA A 165 2.78 3.49 -13.30
N VAL A 166 3.47 4.60 -13.07
CA VAL A 166 2.86 5.93 -12.94
C VAL A 166 3.15 6.75 -14.19
N LYS A 167 2.10 7.32 -14.78
CA LYS A 167 2.17 8.19 -15.95
C LYS A 167 1.74 9.60 -15.58
N THR A 168 2.43 10.60 -16.13
CA THR A 168 1.93 11.97 -16.05
C THR A 168 0.73 12.10 -16.98
N SER A 169 -0.37 12.61 -16.45
CA SER A 169 -1.53 13.01 -17.25
C SER A 169 -1.43 14.52 -17.51
N GLU A 170 -1.48 14.88 -18.78
CA GLU A 170 -1.55 16.27 -19.21
C GLU A 170 -2.91 16.89 -18.86
#